data_3ea88abecce249422fb88cd9ce0d835e
#
_entry.id   3ea88abecce249422fb88cd9ce0d835e
#
_cell.length_a   1.000
_cell.length_b   1.000
_cell.length_c   1.000
_cell.angle_alpha   90.00
_cell.angle_beta   90.00
_cell.angle_gamma   90.00
#
_symmetry.space_group_name_H-M   'P 1'
#
loop_
_entity.id
_entity.type
_entity.pdbx_description
1 polymer ?
#
loop_
_entity_poly.entity_id
_entity_poly.type
_entity_poly.pdbx_seq_one_letter_code
_entity_poly.pdbx_strand_id
1 'polypeptide(L)'
;MKNNYDVIIIGGGVAGLMAGIELVKNGKKVAILEKESMVGGQCRTQVLNTTNHEFRFDYGGHRFITNNEYLLNFVEEVLADELLVSTRSSVILHKNRVYEYPLNIKNLLKVAPLKLLFATFINNKKIVLKITK
;
A
#
# COMPACT_ATOMS: atom_id res chain seq x y z
N MET A 1 -31.11 15.26 -21.93
CA MET A 1 -31.06 15.74 -20.53
C MET A 1 -29.63 16.22 -20.26
N LYS A 2 -29.46 17.49 -19.84
CA LYS A 2 -28.14 17.97 -19.39
C LYS A 2 -27.90 17.41 -17.99
N ASN A 3 -26.97 16.47 -17.88
CA ASN A 3 -26.51 16.01 -16.57
C ASN A 3 -25.62 17.11 -15.98
N ASN A 4 -26.12 17.85 -15.00
CA ASN A 4 -25.34 18.85 -14.30
C ASN A 4 -24.66 18.17 -13.10
N TYR A 5 -23.34 18.14 -13.09
CA TYR A 5 -22.52 17.75 -11.97
C TYR A 5 -21.89 18.97 -11.31
N ASP A 6 -21.80 18.94 -9.98
CA ASP A 6 -21.14 20.01 -9.21
C ASP A 6 -19.61 19.83 -9.29
N VAL A 7 -19.14 18.58 -9.37
CA VAL A 7 -17.72 18.23 -9.42
C VAL A 7 -17.48 17.09 -10.39
N ILE A 8 -16.40 17.19 -11.15
CA ILE A 8 -15.90 16.11 -12.00
C ILE A 8 -14.50 15.70 -11.48
N ILE A 9 -14.34 14.41 -11.18
CA ILE A 9 -13.08 13.83 -10.73
C ILE A 9 -12.48 13.03 -11.89
N ILE A 10 -11.21 13.25 -12.17
CA ILE A 10 -10.48 12.50 -13.22
C ILE A 10 -9.62 11.44 -12.53
N GLY A 11 -9.94 10.17 -12.79
CA GLY A 11 -9.31 8.99 -12.24
C GLY A 11 -10.12 8.34 -11.12
N GLY A 12 -10.48 7.06 -11.33
CA GLY A 12 -11.21 6.20 -10.40
C GLY A 12 -10.29 5.36 -9.51
N GLY A 13 -9.07 5.82 -9.20
CA GLY A 13 -8.22 5.21 -8.18
C GLY A 13 -8.72 5.51 -6.76
N VAL A 14 -8.07 4.95 -5.74
CA VAL A 14 -8.48 5.10 -4.33
C VAL A 14 -8.69 6.56 -3.94
N ALA A 15 -7.78 7.45 -4.32
CA ALA A 15 -7.88 8.87 -4.00
C ALA A 15 -9.12 9.54 -4.65
N GLY A 16 -9.39 9.24 -5.92
CA GLY A 16 -10.57 9.77 -6.63
C GLY A 16 -11.87 9.23 -6.08
N LEU A 17 -11.92 7.95 -5.75
CA LEU A 17 -13.09 7.32 -5.12
C LEU A 17 -13.37 7.90 -3.74
N MET A 18 -12.34 8.07 -2.90
CA MET A 18 -12.48 8.70 -1.58
C MET A 18 -12.99 10.14 -1.68
N ALA A 19 -12.40 10.94 -2.56
CA ALA A 19 -12.86 12.31 -2.79
C ALA A 19 -14.33 12.34 -3.25
N GLY A 20 -14.71 11.38 -4.12
CA GLY A 20 -16.09 11.22 -4.57
C GLY A 20 -17.05 10.91 -3.43
N ILE A 21 -16.71 9.98 -2.55
CA ILE A 21 -17.50 9.59 -1.38
C ILE A 21 -17.71 10.81 -0.46
N GLU A 22 -16.64 11.53 -0.14
CA GLU A 22 -16.72 12.69 0.74
C GLU A 22 -17.57 13.81 0.14
N LEU A 23 -17.47 14.07 -1.15
CA LEU A 23 -18.28 15.06 -1.84
C LEU A 23 -19.76 14.67 -1.87
N VAL A 24 -20.08 13.41 -2.13
CA VAL A 24 -21.45 12.90 -2.11
C VAL A 24 -22.04 12.96 -0.70
N LYS A 25 -21.30 12.59 0.35
CA LYS A 25 -21.69 12.74 1.75
C LYS A 25 -22.04 14.22 2.08
N ASN A 26 -21.40 15.17 1.39
CA ASN A 26 -21.68 16.61 1.52
C ASN A 26 -22.71 17.14 0.49
N GLY A 27 -23.53 16.27 -0.09
CA GLY A 27 -24.65 16.63 -0.95
C GLY A 27 -24.27 17.09 -2.36
N LYS A 28 -23.03 16.88 -2.81
CA LYS A 28 -22.57 17.23 -4.16
C LYS A 28 -22.92 16.16 -5.18
N LYS A 29 -23.28 16.57 -6.37
CA LYS A 29 -23.41 15.68 -7.53
C LYS A 29 -22.04 15.49 -8.17
N VAL A 30 -21.52 14.27 -8.13
CA VAL A 30 -20.16 13.96 -8.58
C VAL A 30 -20.19 13.04 -9.80
N ALA A 31 -19.32 13.31 -10.77
CA ALA A 31 -18.95 12.37 -11.82
C ALA A 31 -17.49 11.99 -11.68
N ILE A 32 -17.19 10.70 -11.80
CA ILE A 32 -15.81 10.20 -11.84
C ILE A 32 -15.55 9.67 -13.25
N LEU A 33 -14.50 10.19 -13.89
CA LEU A 33 -14.07 9.77 -15.21
C LEU A 33 -12.86 8.84 -15.06
N GLU A 34 -13.02 7.57 -15.44
CA GLU A 34 -11.95 6.58 -15.44
C GLU A 34 -11.68 6.12 -16.88
N LYS A 35 -10.41 6.06 -17.27
CA LYS A 35 -10.00 5.63 -18.62
C LYS A 35 -10.04 4.11 -18.79
N GLU A 36 -9.85 3.39 -17.71
CA GLU A 36 -9.87 1.92 -17.70
C GLU A 36 -11.31 1.41 -17.54
N SER A 37 -11.54 0.16 -17.89
CA SER A 37 -12.85 -0.49 -17.73
C SER A 37 -13.23 -0.77 -16.28
N MET A 38 -12.28 -0.68 -15.35
CA MET A 38 -12.47 -0.94 -13.93
C MET A 38 -11.86 0.19 -13.10
N VAL A 39 -12.53 0.54 -11.99
CA VAL A 39 -12.01 1.45 -10.98
C VAL A 39 -11.00 0.75 -10.05
N GLY A 40 -10.36 1.52 -9.15
CA GLY A 40 -9.41 1.03 -8.17
C GLY A 40 -7.95 1.40 -8.48
N GLY A 41 -7.62 1.68 -9.74
CA GLY A 41 -6.26 2.06 -10.14
C GLY A 41 -5.26 0.97 -9.82
N GLN A 42 -4.21 1.30 -9.07
CA GLN A 42 -3.19 0.33 -8.64
C GLN A 42 -3.66 -0.59 -7.49
N CYS A 43 -4.77 -0.29 -6.85
CA CYS A 43 -5.36 -1.15 -5.82
C CYS A 43 -6.41 -2.11 -6.38
N ARG A 44 -6.54 -2.20 -7.71
CA ARG A 44 -7.49 -3.12 -8.33
C ARG A 44 -6.99 -4.58 -8.27
N THR A 45 -7.94 -5.49 -8.21
CA THR A 45 -7.69 -6.93 -8.33
C THR A 45 -8.02 -7.37 -9.75
N GLN A 46 -7.11 -8.07 -10.41
CA GLN A 46 -7.38 -8.72 -11.69
C GLN A 46 -8.02 -10.08 -11.47
N VAL A 47 -9.10 -10.33 -12.16
CA VAL A 47 -9.77 -11.63 -12.16
C VAL A 47 -9.45 -12.35 -13.47
N LEU A 48 -8.88 -13.54 -13.36
CA LEU A 48 -8.60 -14.45 -14.47
C LEU A 48 -9.50 -15.68 -14.34
N ASN A 49 -10.37 -15.86 -15.32
CA ASN A 49 -11.26 -17.02 -15.39
C ASN A 49 -10.66 -18.07 -16.30
N THR A 50 -10.55 -19.30 -15.78
CA THR A 50 -10.30 -20.50 -16.57
C THR A 50 -11.59 -21.33 -16.64
N THR A 51 -11.57 -22.44 -17.39
CA THR A 51 -12.74 -23.32 -17.55
C THR A 51 -13.31 -23.81 -16.22
N ASN A 52 -12.47 -23.97 -15.18
CA ASN A 52 -12.87 -24.59 -13.91
C ASN A 52 -12.54 -23.75 -12.67
N HIS A 53 -11.81 -22.63 -12.80
CA HIS A 53 -11.31 -21.85 -11.67
C HIS A 53 -11.32 -20.36 -11.97
N GLU A 54 -11.64 -19.57 -10.94
CA GLU A 54 -11.42 -18.13 -10.91
C GLU A 54 -10.17 -17.85 -10.08
N PHE A 55 -9.23 -17.08 -10.63
CA PHE A 55 -8.03 -16.62 -9.94
C PHE A 55 -8.10 -15.11 -9.77
N ARG A 56 -7.77 -14.63 -8.59
CA ARG A 56 -7.72 -13.21 -8.25
C ARG A 56 -6.30 -12.80 -7.92
N PHE A 57 -5.81 -11.79 -8.63
CA PHE A 57 -4.47 -11.25 -8.48
C PHE A 57 -4.53 -9.75 -8.24
N ASP A 58 -4.01 -9.31 -7.12
CA ASP A 58 -3.86 -7.90 -6.86
C ASP A 58 -2.66 -7.32 -7.60
N TYR A 59 -2.79 -6.08 -8.10
CA TYR A 59 -1.69 -5.36 -8.77
C TYR A 59 -0.55 -4.99 -7.83
N GLY A 60 -0.70 -5.17 -6.53
CA GLY A 60 0.31 -4.91 -5.50
C GLY A 60 -0.01 -5.62 -4.20
N GLY A 61 0.88 -5.47 -3.22
CA GLY A 61 0.61 -5.95 -1.86
C GLY A 61 -0.43 -5.06 -1.19
N HIS A 62 -1.69 -5.42 -1.24
CA HIS A 62 -2.79 -4.69 -0.63
C HIS A 62 -2.80 -4.89 0.88
N ARG A 63 -2.01 -4.09 1.58
CA ARG A 63 -2.02 -4.05 3.04
C ARG A 63 -2.31 -2.63 3.47
N PHE A 64 -3.37 -2.47 4.24
CA PHE A 64 -3.69 -1.22 4.87
C PHE A 64 -2.98 -1.15 6.23
N ILE A 65 -2.18 -0.09 6.45
CA ILE A 65 -1.48 0.16 7.70
C ILE A 65 -1.63 1.65 7.98
N THR A 66 -2.23 2.00 9.10
CA THR A 66 -2.39 3.40 9.51
C THR A 66 -2.41 3.51 11.03
N ASN A 67 -1.95 4.67 11.53
CA ASN A 67 -2.15 5.11 12.91
C ASN A 67 -3.23 6.20 13.00
N ASN A 68 -3.91 6.50 11.90
CA ASN A 68 -4.97 7.48 11.84
C ASN A 68 -6.31 6.80 12.10
N GLU A 69 -6.91 7.09 13.25
CA GLU A 69 -8.19 6.50 13.68
C GLU A 69 -9.34 6.79 12.72
N TYR A 70 -9.38 7.98 12.10
CA TYR A 70 -10.40 8.31 11.10
C TYR A 70 -10.33 7.37 9.89
N LEU A 71 -9.12 7.11 9.38
CA LEU A 71 -8.91 6.19 8.26
C LEU A 71 -9.18 4.73 8.64
N LEU A 72 -8.84 4.34 9.86
CA LEU A 72 -9.13 3.00 10.35
C LEU A 72 -10.63 2.76 10.41
N ASN A 73 -11.38 3.65 11.08
CA ASN A 73 -12.82 3.57 11.19
C ASN A 73 -13.52 3.59 9.83
N PHE A 74 -13.01 4.41 8.89
CA PHE A 74 -13.54 4.45 7.53
C PHE A 74 -13.37 3.10 6.82
N VAL A 75 -12.18 2.48 6.93
CA VAL A 75 -11.91 1.18 6.29
C VAL A 75 -12.73 0.07 6.94
N GLU A 76 -12.90 0.09 8.26
CA GLU A 76 -13.77 -0.83 8.99
C GLU A 76 -15.24 -0.67 8.58
N GLU A 77 -15.72 0.58 8.43
CA GLU A 77 -17.09 0.86 7.94
C GLU A 77 -17.32 0.32 6.53
N VAL A 78 -16.34 0.49 5.64
CA VAL A 78 -16.48 0.10 4.22
C VAL A 78 -16.33 -1.39 4.01
N LEU A 79 -15.38 -2.03 4.69
CA LEU A 79 -15.07 -3.45 4.48
C LEU A 79 -15.82 -4.39 5.44
N ALA A 80 -16.24 -3.89 6.60
CA ALA A 80 -16.96 -4.67 7.61
C ALA A 80 -16.34 -6.06 7.82
N ASP A 81 -17.07 -7.12 7.58
CA ASP A 81 -16.65 -8.51 7.76
C ASP A 81 -15.60 -8.98 6.72
N GLU A 82 -15.36 -8.20 5.67
CA GLU A 82 -14.32 -8.51 4.67
C GLU A 82 -12.91 -8.07 5.11
N LEU A 83 -12.80 -7.26 6.18
CA LEU A 83 -11.53 -6.82 6.71
C LEU A 83 -10.83 -7.93 7.47
N LEU A 84 -9.73 -8.45 6.90
CA LEU A 84 -8.92 -9.47 7.52
C LEU A 84 -7.72 -8.87 8.23
N VAL A 85 -7.60 -9.12 9.53
CA VAL A 85 -6.42 -8.75 10.32
C VAL A 85 -5.41 -9.89 10.29
N SER A 86 -4.21 -9.64 9.79
CA SER A 86 -3.16 -10.65 9.68
C SER A 86 -1.83 -10.13 10.21
N THR A 87 -1.14 -10.99 10.94
CA THR A 87 0.24 -10.71 11.37
C THR A 87 1.17 -10.74 10.16
N ARG A 88 1.95 -9.66 10.00
CA ARG A 88 2.91 -9.56 8.90
C ARG A 88 4.08 -10.52 9.14
N SER A 89 4.30 -11.44 8.21
CA SER A 89 5.55 -12.16 8.06
C SER A 89 6.18 -11.78 6.72
N SER A 90 7.37 -11.19 6.75
CA SER A 90 8.06 -10.76 5.53
C SER A 90 9.54 -11.08 5.64
N VAL A 91 10.12 -11.46 4.53
CA VAL A 91 11.54 -11.77 4.44
C VAL A 91 12.15 -11.08 3.22
N ILE A 92 13.42 -10.75 3.31
CA ILE A 92 14.23 -10.25 2.19
C ILE A 92 15.18 -11.37 1.79
N LEU A 93 15.09 -11.81 0.54
CA LEU A 93 16.04 -12.73 -0.04
C LEU A 93 17.15 -11.95 -0.76
N HIS A 94 18.39 -12.06 -0.30
CA HIS A 94 19.54 -11.44 -0.95
C HIS A 94 20.72 -12.42 -0.98
N LYS A 95 21.27 -12.68 -2.17
CA LYS A 95 22.43 -13.59 -2.40
C LYS A 95 22.26 -14.95 -1.69
N ASN A 96 21.12 -15.60 -1.88
CA ASN A 96 20.73 -16.87 -1.26
C ASN A 96 20.70 -16.86 0.27
N ARG A 97 20.56 -15.69 0.91
CA ARG A 97 20.34 -15.54 2.34
C ARG A 97 19.01 -14.89 2.61
N VAL A 98 18.31 -15.37 3.62
CA VAL A 98 17.00 -14.87 4.04
C VAL A 98 17.20 -13.97 5.25
N TYR A 99 16.65 -12.75 5.17
CA TYR A 99 16.65 -11.77 6.24
C TYR A 99 15.21 -11.49 6.64
N GLU A 100 14.90 -11.55 7.92
CA GLU A 100 13.59 -11.18 8.43
C GLU A 100 13.35 -9.67 8.28
N TYR A 101 12.13 -9.28 7.90
CA TYR A 101 11.74 -7.88 7.81
C TYR A 101 10.63 -7.56 8.82
N PRO A 102 10.72 -6.45 9.59
CA PRO A 102 11.76 -5.42 9.55
C PRO A 102 13.13 -5.90 10.03
N LEU A 103 14.18 -5.33 9.45
CA LEU A 103 15.55 -5.72 9.76
C LEU A 103 15.84 -5.45 11.25
N ASN A 104 16.11 -6.52 11.98
CA ASN A 104 16.50 -6.47 13.38
C ASN A 104 18.02 -6.66 13.48
N ILE A 105 18.69 -5.87 14.33
CA ILE A 105 20.14 -5.93 14.53
C ILE A 105 20.59 -7.36 14.91
N LYS A 106 19.81 -8.06 15.74
CA LYS A 106 20.13 -9.45 16.15
C LYS A 106 20.12 -10.42 14.95
N ASN A 107 19.17 -10.25 14.03
CA ASN A 107 19.05 -11.07 12.83
C ASN A 107 20.11 -10.68 11.79
N LEU A 108 20.44 -9.38 11.71
CA LEU A 108 21.51 -8.90 10.85
C LEU A 108 22.88 -9.47 11.26
N LEU A 109 23.17 -9.49 12.57
CA LEU A 109 24.41 -10.07 13.11
C LEU A 109 24.57 -11.56 12.84
N LYS A 110 23.48 -12.34 12.80
CA LYS A 110 23.50 -13.77 12.52
C LYS A 110 23.77 -14.12 11.05
N VAL A 111 23.35 -13.27 10.13
CA VAL A 111 23.30 -13.58 8.69
C VAL A 111 24.27 -12.73 7.87
N ALA A 112 24.58 -11.52 8.33
CA ALA A 112 25.46 -10.60 7.60
C ALA A 112 26.93 -11.00 7.78
N PRO A 113 27.73 -11.03 6.71
CA PRO A 113 29.17 -11.23 6.85
C PRO A 113 29.80 -10.05 7.63
N LEU A 114 30.76 -10.34 8.49
CA LEU A 114 31.44 -9.35 9.34
C LEU A 114 31.87 -8.10 8.56
N LYS A 115 32.33 -8.27 7.32
CA LYS A 115 32.74 -7.17 6.45
C LYS A 115 31.60 -6.15 6.18
N LEU A 116 30.36 -6.62 6.07
CA LEU A 116 29.20 -5.76 5.83
C LEU A 116 28.84 -4.96 7.10
N LEU A 117 28.96 -5.58 8.26
CA LEU A 117 28.73 -4.94 9.56
C LEU A 117 29.77 -3.83 9.82
N PHE A 118 31.04 -4.09 9.51
CA PHE A 118 32.09 -3.10 9.58
C PHE A 118 31.88 -1.94 8.59
N ALA A 119 31.47 -2.24 7.35
CA ALA A 119 31.21 -1.22 6.34
C ALA A 119 30.06 -0.29 6.71
N THR A 120 28.97 -0.81 7.30
CA THR A 120 27.85 0.01 7.80
C THR A 120 28.27 0.87 8.99
N PHE A 121 29.11 0.36 9.87
CA PHE A 121 29.62 1.12 11.02
C PHE A 121 30.53 2.29 10.59
N ILE A 122 31.40 2.06 9.62
CA ILE A 122 32.30 3.09 9.07
C ILE A 122 31.52 4.14 8.27
N ASN A 123 30.53 3.73 7.46
CA ASN A 123 29.71 4.66 6.67
C ASN A 123 28.79 5.51 7.55
N ASN A 124 28.23 4.97 8.63
CA ASN A 124 27.44 5.76 9.57
C ASN A 124 28.27 6.82 10.28
N LYS A 125 29.53 6.54 10.63
CA LYS A 125 30.44 7.56 11.17
C LYS A 125 30.73 8.69 10.17
N LYS A 126 30.89 8.37 8.89
CA LYS A 126 31.08 9.39 7.84
C LYS A 126 29.84 10.27 7.62
N ILE A 127 28.64 9.71 7.73
CA ILE A 127 27.37 10.46 7.59
C ILE A 127 27.18 11.40 8.79
N VAL A 128 27.44 10.95 10.01
CA VAL A 128 27.33 11.79 11.22
C VAL A 128 28.34 12.96 11.20
N LEU A 129 29.56 12.73 10.70
CA LEU A 129 30.57 13.80 10.57
C LEU A 129 30.25 14.82 9.47
N LYS A 130 29.38 14.51 8.51
CA LYS A 130 28.94 15.42 7.45
C LYS A 130 27.75 16.30 7.86
N ILE A 131 27.03 15.93 8.89
CA ILE A 131 25.87 16.67 9.42
C ILE A 131 26.31 17.71 10.49
N THR A 132 27.50 17.55 11.06
CA THR A 132 28.06 18.44 12.12
C THR A 132 29.06 19.48 11.59
N LYS A 133 29.10 19.72 10.30
CA LYS A 133 29.78 20.85 9.66
C LYS A 133 28.75 21.66 8.89
#